data_85f6848068da3a93f0c16dca0b943fee
#
_entry.id   85f6848068da3a93f0c16dca0b943fee
#
_cell.length_a   1.000
_cell.length_b   1.000
_cell.length_c   1.000
_cell.angle_alpha   90.00
_cell.angle_beta   90.00
_cell.angle_gamma   90.00
#
_symmetry.space_group_name_H-M   'P 1'
#
loop_
_entity.id
_entity.type
_entity.pdbx_description
1 polymer ?
#
loop_
_entity_poly.entity_id
_entity_poly.type
_entity_poly.pdbx_seq_one_letter_code
_entity_poly.pdbx_strand_id
1 'polypeptide(L)'
;MALILSIETGTDVCSVALANDGELMALRESDEGRDHAKKVALFVDELLRETGVQPADLDAIAVGKGPGSYTGLRIGVSFAKGMCYALNIPLIAVGSLDALTEVAREDYDAGILDIEDNEWENAYLCPMVDARRMEVYTAVFENGVQTTETAPAIIDENSFSDILEQGPCLFIGDGAGKCADVIKHPNARFCQCWPKASAMLAPAMKAYKEKRFEDVAYFEPFYLKEFVATVSKKKLW
;
A
#
# COMPACT_ATOMS: atom_id res chain seq x y z
N MET A 1 1.38 -5.54 -24.59
CA MET A 1 1.75 -6.39 -23.44
C MET A 1 2.71 -5.57 -22.61
N ALA A 2 2.45 -5.46 -21.31
CA ALA A 2 3.29 -4.67 -20.41
C ALA A 2 3.70 -5.51 -19.18
N LEU A 3 5.01 -5.77 -19.06
CA LEU A 3 5.61 -6.45 -17.91
C LEU A 3 5.94 -5.40 -16.83
N ILE A 4 5.23 -5.44 -15.72
CA ILE A 4 5.39 -4.48 -14.61
C ILE A 4 5.82 -5.23 -13.36
N LEU A 5 6.92 -4.78 -12.76
CA LEU A 5 7.40 -5.22 -11.45
C LEU A 5 6.87 -4.25 -10.39
N SER A 6 6.09 -4.73 -9.43
CA SER A 6 5.53 -3.95 -8.33
C SER A 6 6.25 -4.22 -7.02
N ILE A 7 6.55 -3.18 -6.24
CA ILE A 7 7.30 -3.25 -4.98
C ILE A 7 6.54 -2.47 -3.89
N GLU A 8 6.15 -3.14 -2.79
CA GLU A 8 5.56 -2.52 -1.62
C GLU A 8 6.39 -2.81 -0.36
N THR A 9 6.77 -1.75 0.35
CA THR A 9 7.63 -1.81 1.54
C THR A 9 7.22 -0.81 2.62
N GLY A 10 6.07 -0.19 2.45
CA GLY A 10 5.60 0.91 3.32
C GLY A 10 5.11 0.48 4.70
N THR A 11 4.95 -0.81 4.95
CA THR A 11 4.50 -1.39 6.23
C THR A 11 5.48 -2.47 6.71
N ASP A 12 5.07 -3.30 7.67
CA ASP A 12 5.88 -4.44 8.13
C ASP A 12 5.98 -5.56 7.07
N VAL A 13 5.08 -5.58 6.09
CA VAL A 13 5.12 -6.53 4.98
C VAL A 13 6.02 -5.98 3.87
N CYS A 14 6.95 -6.81 3.42
CA CYS A 14 7.73 -6.61 2.20
C CYS A 14 7.11 -7.48 1.10
N SER A 15 6.62 -6.87 0.04
CA SER A 15 5.94 -7.57 -1.05
C SER A 15 6.49 -7.13 -2.40
N VAL A 16 6.71 -8.11 -3.31
CA VAL A 16 7.13 -7.88 -4.69
C VAL A 16 6.30 -8.76 -5.61
N ALA A 17 5.75 -8.20 -6.67
CA ALA A 17 4.94 -8.91 -7.66
C ALA A 17 5.42 -8.62 -9.08
N LEU A 18 5.37 -9.61 -9.94
CA LEU A 18 5.57 -9.47 -11.38
C LEU A 18 4.25 -9.76 -12.08
N ALA A 19 3.84 -8.89 -12.98
CA ALA A 19 2.61 -9.01 -13.74
C ALA A 19 2.81 -8.73 -15.23
N ASN A 20 2.01 -9.39 -16.06
CA ASN A 20 1.93 -9.15 -17.50
C ASN A 20 0.52 -8.66 -17.84
N ASP A 21 0.40 -7.45 -18.41
CA ASP A 21 -0.88 -6.81 -18.73
C ASP A 21 -1.88 -6.76 -17.54
N GLY A 22 -1.37 -6.68 -16.31
CA GLY A 22 -2.15 -6.65 -15.08
C GLY A 22 -2.49 -8.03 -14.50
N GLU A 23 -2.14 -9.12 -15.16
CA GLU A 23 -2.29 -10.48 -14.65
C GLU A 23 -1.07 -10.89 -13.85
N LEU A 24 -1.27 -11.34 -12.60
CA LEU A 24 -0.20 -11.79 -11.72
C LEU A 24 0.52 -13.01 -12.27
N MET A 25 1.83 -12.89 -12.47
CA MET A 25 2.69 -14.01 -12.88
C MET A 25 3.36 -14.69 -11.68
N ALA A 26 3.89 -13.88 -10.76
CA ALA A 26 4.58 -14.39 -9.57
C ALA A 26 4.56 -13.34 -8.45
N LEU A 27 4.60 -13.81 -7.19
CA LEU A 27 4.53 -13.02 -5.97
C LEU A 27 5.51 -13.53 -4.93
N ARG A 28 6.16 -12.62 -4.21
CA ARG A 28 6.91 -12.88 -2.99
C ARG A 28 6.50 -11.92 -1.90
N GLU A 29 6.25 -12.45 -0.73
CA GLU A 29 5.85 -11.68 0.45
C GLU A 29 6.59 -12.16 1.69
N SER A 30 6.79 -11.26 2.63
CA SER A 30 7.29 -11.58 3.96
C SER A 30 6.83 -10.54 4.98
N ASP A 31 6.32 -11.02 6.09
CA ASP A 31 5.93 -10.27 7.29
C ASP A 31 7.01 -10.26 8.39
N GLU A 32 8.14 -10.90 8.15
CA GLU A 32 9.30 -10.90 9.07
C GLU A 32 9.97 -9.53 9.11
N GLY A 33 9.33 -8.49 9.57
CA GLY A 33 9.79 -7.10 9.54
C GLY A 33 11.29 -6.86 9.79
N ARG A 34 11.82 -5.71 9.35
CA ARG A 34 13.20 -5.18 9.49
C ARG A 34 14.25 -5.61 8.47
N ASP A 35 13.95 -6.56 7.55
CA ASP A 35 14.91 -7.02 6.52
C ASP A 35 14.54 -6.59 5.10
N HIS A 36 13.68 -5.57 4.93
CA HIS A 36 13.16 -5.13 3.63
C HIS A 36 14.26 -4.88 2.59
N ALA A 37 15.36 -4.23 2.98
CA ALA A 37 16.46 -3.93 2.06
C ALA A 37 17.10 -5.19 1.46
N LYS A 38 17.20 -6.26 2.25
CA LYS A 38 17.72 -7.54 1.79
C LYS A 38 16.67 -8.31 0.99
N LYS A 39 15.42 -8.31 1.47
CA LYS A 39 14.33 -9.09 0.88
C LYS A 39 13.89 -8.56 -0.49
N VAL A 40 13.79 -7.24 -0.68
CA VAL A 40 13.41 -6.67 -1.99
C VAL A 40 14.31 -7.18 -3.11
N ALA A 41 15.63 -7.08 -2.93
CA ALA A 41 16.58 -7.53 -3.96
C ALA A 41 16.49 -9.05 -4.21
N LEU A 42 16.35 -9.84 -3.13
CA LEU A 42 16.22 -11.30 -3.22
C LEU A 42 14.92 -11.69 -3.93
N PHE A 43 13.81 -11.09 -3.55
CA PHE A 43 12.48 -11.38 -4.13
C PHE A 43 12.43 -11.04 -5.62
N VAL A 44 13.01 -9.92 -6.02
CA VAL A 44 13.10 -9.55 -7.44
C VAL A 44 13.93 -10.58 -8.21
N ASP A 45 15.10 -11.01 -7.71
CA ASP A 45 15.93 -12.02 -8.35
C ASP A 45 15.19 -13.38 -8.47
N GLU A 46 14.52 -13.81 -7.39
CA GLU A 46 13.72 -15.04 -7.38
C GLU A 46 12.57 -15.01 -8.39
N LEU A 47 11.79 -13.91 -8.41
CA LEU A 47 10.66 -13.75 -9.33
C LEU A 47 11.10 -13.78 -10.80
N LEU A 48 12.18 -13.08 -11.13
CA LEU A 48 12.70 -13.04 -12.49
C LEU A 48 13.24 -14.40 -12.93
N ARG A 49 13.93 -15.14 -12.04
CA ARG A 49 14.38 -16.50 -12.32
C ARG A 49 13.23 -17.49 -12.49
N GLU A 50 12.23 -17.45 -11.61
CA GLU A 50 11.08 -18.35 -11.66
C GLU A 50 10.27 -18.19 -12.95
N THR A 51 10.07 -16.94 -13.36
CA THR A 51 9.27 -16.61 -14.56
C THR A 51 10.08 -16.66 -15.85
N GLY A 52 11.42 -16.74 -15.76
CA GLY A 52 12.31 -16.68 -16.93
C GLY A 52 12.42 -15.30 -17.57
N VAL A 53 11.82 -14.28 -16.96
CA VAL A 53 11.85 -12.89 -17.44
C VAL A 53 13.22 -12.26 -17.15
N GLN A 54 13.81 -11.62 -18.14
CA GLN A 54 15.05 -10.87 -17.92
C GLN A 54 14.75 -9.46 -17.44
N PRO A 55 15.63 -8.81 -16.64
CA PRO A 55 15.43 -7.42 -16.25
C PRO A 55 15.16 -6.47 -17.43
N ALA A 56 15.78 -6.75 -18.59
CA ALA A 56 15.61 -5.93 -19.79
C ALA A 56 14.24 -6.10 -20.48
N ASP A 57 13.46 -7.10 -20.09
CA ASP A 57 12.11 -7.33 -20.62
C ASP A 57 11.04 -6.51 -19.86
N LEU A 58 11.41 -5.90 -18.72
CA LEU A 58 10.49 -5.08 -17.93
C LEU A 58 10.14 -3.78 -18.65
N ASP A 59 8.87 -3.45 -18.69
CA ASP A 59 8.36 -2.22 -19.29
C ASP A 59 8.24 -1.06 -18.29
N ALA A 60 8.05 -1.36 -16.99
CA ALA A 60 7.96 -0.38 -15.92
C ALA A 60 8.20 -1.02 -14.54
N ILE A 61 8.50 -0.17 -13.56
CA ILE A 61 8.49 -0.54 -12.14
C ILE A 61 7.47 0.31 -11.42
N ALA A 62 6.58 -0.34 -10.69
CA ALA A 62 5.65 0.31 -9.77
C ALA A 62 6.19 0.21 -8.33
N VAL A 63 6.07 1.28 -7.57
CA VAL A 63 6.50 1.32 -6.16
C VAL A 63 5.44 1.97 -5.28
N GLY A 64 5.24 1.42 -4.09
CA GLY A 64 4.43 2.02 -3.05
C GLY A 64 5.03 3.37 -2.63
N LYS A 65 4.28 4.46 -2.88
CA LYS A 65 4.73 5.82 -2.50
C LYS A 65 4.44 6.20 -1.06
N GLY A 66 3.65 5.38 -0.36
CA GLY A 66 3.13 5.71 0.96
C GLY A 66 1.70 6.26 0.94
N PRO A 67 1.18 6.70 2.08
CA PRO A 67 1.91 6.86 3.36
C PRO A 67 2.32 5.53 4.00
N GLY A 68 3.33 5.58 4.91
CA GLY A 68 3.82 4.39 5.59
C GLY A 68 5.13 4.63 6.35
N SER A 69 5.83 3.52 6.63
CA SER A 69 7.13 3.52 7.31
C SER A 69 8.16 4.32 6.52
N TYR A 70 8.71 5.36 7.14
CA TYR A 70 9.74 6.21 6.54
C TYR A 70 10.94 5.41 5.99
N THR A 71 11.44 4.45 6.76
CA THR A 71 12.56 3.59 6.34
C THR A 71 12.13 2.62 5.24
N GLY A 72 10.98 1.99 5.39
CA GLY A 72 10.45 1.06 4.40
C GLY A 72 10.26 1.70 3.04
N LEU A 73 9.57 2.84 2.98
CA LEU A 73 9.34 3.59 1.75
C LEU A 73 10.66 3.98 1.04
N ARG A 74 11.68 4.40 1.82
CA ARG A 74 12.99 4.74 1.24
C ARG A 74 13.68 3.54 0.62
N ILE A 75 13.55 2.37 1.23
CA ILE A 75 14.14 1.12 0.69
C ILE A 75 13.51 0.81 -0.66
N GLY A 76 12.16 0.70 -0.73
CA GLY A 76 11.45 0.37 -1.96
C GLY A 76 11.70 1.40 -3.06
N VAL A 77 11.54 2.69 -2.76
CA VAL A 77 11.72 3.76 -3.73
C VAL A 77 13.17 3.85 -4.23
N SER A 78 14.17 3.71 -3.34
CA SER A 78 15.57 3.73 -3.79
C SER A 78 15.91 2.56 -4.69
N PHE A 79 15.40 1.36 -4.38
CA PHE A 79 15.59 0.17 -5.20
C PHE A 79 14.90 0.33 -6.56
N ALA A 80 13.63 0.75 -6.58
CA ALA A 80 12.86 0.98 -7.81
C ALA A 80 13.51 2.03 -8.72
N LYS A 81 13.94 3.18 -8.15
CA LYS A 81 14.66 4.23 -8.88
C LYS A 81 15.97 3.71 -9.48
N GLY A 82 16.73 2.92 -8.70
CA GLY A 82 17.99 2.32 -9.19
C GLY A 82 17.77 1.41 -10.39
N MET A 83 16.76 0.56 -10.34
CA MET A 83 16.38 -0.31 -11.46
C MET A 83 15.87 0.49 -12.67
N CYS A 84 14.94 1.43 -12.46
CA CYS A 84 14.42 2.27 -13.54
C CYS A 84 15.53 3.04 -14.25
N TYR A 85 16.47 3.59 -13.50
CA TYR A 85 17.63 4.28 -14.07
C TYR A 85 18.53 3.35 -14.89
N ALA A 86 18.85 2.17 -14.34
CA ALA A 86 19.75 1.22 -15.00
C ALA A 86 19.13 0.61 -16.27
N LEU A 87 17.82 0.38 -16.29
CA LEU A 87 17.08 -0.21 -17.39
C LEU A 87 16.51 0.82 -18.36
N ASN A 88 16.55 2.09 -18.01
CA ASN A 88 15.93 3.20 -18.76
C ASN A 88 14.42 2.98 -19.00
N ILE A 89 13.70 2.55 -17.96
CA ILE A 89 12.26 2.30 -17.97
C ILE A 89 11.54 3.23 -16.97
N PRO A 90 10.24 3.50 -17.17
CA PRO A 90 9.48 4.40 -16.32
C PRO A 90 9.25 3.87 -14.90
N LEU A 91 9.15 4.81 -13.95
CA LEU A 91 8.75 4.60 -12.58
C LEU A 91 7.27 4.99 -12.42
N ILE A 92 6.49 4.14 -11.75
CA ILE A 92 5.09 4.38 -11.41
C ILE A 92 4.97 4.44 -9.89
N ALA A 93 4.24 5.42 -9.37
CA ALA A 93 3.95 5.52 -7.95
C ALA A 93 2.50 5.11 -7.66
N VAL A 94 2.32 4.19 -6.72
CA VAL A 94 1.00 3.73 -6.23
C VAL A 94 0.85 4.12 -4.77
N GLY A 95 -0.29 4.71 -4.39
CA GLY A 95 -0.59 5.03 -2.98
C GLY A 95 -0.81 3.77 -2.15
N SER A 96 -0.28 3.73 -0.92
CA SER A 96 -0.52 2.60 -0.03
C SER A 96 -2.00 2.49 0.35
N LEU A 97 -2.73 3.62 0.41
CA LEU A 97 -4.18 3.62 0.63
C LEU A 97 -4.94 3.07 -0.59
N ASP A 98 -4.50 3.40 -1.82
CA ASP A 98 -5.08 2.82 -3.04
C ASP A 98 -4.85 1.30 -3.08
N ALA A 99 -3.65 0.83 -2.71
CA ALA A 99 -3.37 -0.60 -2.62
C ALA A 99 -4.25 -1.30 -1.56
N LEU A 100 -4.52 -0.67 -0.42
CA LEU A 100 -5.43 -1.22 0.60
C LEU A 100 -6.88 -1.34 0.10
N THR A 101 -7.38 -0.39 -0.70
CA THR A 101 -8.72 -0.52 -1.29
C THR A 101 -8.81 -1.68 -2.28
N GLU A 102 -7.73 -1.94 -3.01
CA GLU A 102 -7.65 -3.12 -3.89
C GLU A 102 -7.56 -4.42 -3.09
N VAL A 103 -6.83 -4.46 -1.96
CA VAL A 103 -6.86 -5.62 -1.04
C VAL A 103 -8.28 -5.90 -0.57
N ALA A 104 -9.01 -4.87 -0.14
CA ALA A 104 -10.41 -5.05 0.29
C ALA A 104 -11.29 -5.63 -0.82
N ARG A 105 -11.12 -5.17 -2.06
CA ARG A 105 -11.85 -5.70 -3.20
C ARG A 105 -11.49 -7.17 -3.49
N GLU A 106 -10.20 -7.50 -3.48
CA GLU A 106 -9.73 -8.87 -3.64
C GLU A 106 -10.27 -9.81 -2.54
N ASP A 107 -10.24 -9.35 -1.29
CA ASP A 107 -10.73 -10.11 -0.12
C ASP A 107 -12.27 -10.27 -0.15
N TYR A 108 -13.01 -9.27 -0.66
CA TYR A 108 -14.45 -9.37 -0.90
C TYR A 108 -14.76 -10.39 -1.99
N ASP A 109 -14.12 -10.28 -3.17
CA ASP A 109 -14.30 -11.18 -4.30
C ASP A 109 -13.95 -12.64 -3.93
N ALA A 110 -13.01 -12.83 -3.02
CA ALA A 110 -12.60 -14.14 -2.48
C ALA A 110 -13.51 -14.66 -1.36
N GLY A 111 -14.50 -13.88 -0.89
CA GLY A 111 -15.36 -14.23 0.23
C GLY A 111 -14.65 -14.28 1.59
N ILE A 112 -13.55 -13.55 1.73
CA ILE A 112 -12.76 -13.44 2.97
C ILE A 112 -13.37 -12.38 3.91
N LEU A 113 -13.90 -11.30 3.35
CA LEU A 113 -14.56 -10.27 4.13
C LEU A 113 -15.95 -10.73 4.57
N ASP A 114 -16.21 -10.62 5.88
CA ASP A 114 -17.55 -10.85 6.46
C ASP A 114 -18.40 -9.59 6.32
N ILE A 115 -18.87 -9.35 5.10
CA ILE A 115 -19.73 -8.22 4.73
C ILE A 115 -20.76 -8.69 3.69
N GLU A 116 -22.01 -8.28 3.86
CA GLU A 116 -23.08 -8.60 2.93
C GLU A 116 -22.95 -7.78 1.62
N ASP A 117 -23.40 -8.34 0.48
CA ASP A 117 -23.26 -7.70 -0.83
C ASP A 117 -23.85 -6.28 -0.87
N ASN A 118 -25.03 -6.09 -0.27
CA ASN A 118 -25.68 -4.79 -0.19
C ASN A 118 -24.95 -3.79 0.72
N GLU A 119 -24.24 -4.26 1.74
CA GLU A 119 -23.37 -3.41 2.56
C GLU A 119 -22.11 -3.04 1.76
N TRP A 120 -21.48 -4.00 1.06
CA TRP A 120 -20.29 -3.76 0.25
C TRP A 120 -20.53 -2.72 -0.86
N GLU A 121 -21.64 -2.86 -1.61
CA GLU A 121 -21.99 -1.94 -2.70
C GLU A 121 -22.16 -0.48 -2.23
N ASN A 122 -22.50 -0.26 -0.96
CA ASN A 122 -22.78 1.05 -0.39
C ASN A 122 -21.73 1.47 0.67
N ALA A 123 -20.67 0.68 0.85
CA ALA A 123 -19.69 0.94 1.89
C ALA A 123 -18.74 2.09 1.54
N TYR A 124 -18.49 2.95 2.52
CA TYR A 124 -17.31 3.80 2.52
C TYR A 124 -16.09 2.94 2.86
N LEU A 125 -15.06 2.97 2.01
CA LEU A 125 -13.79 2.33 2.33
C LEU A 125 -12.87 3.36 3.00
N CYS A 126 -12.38 3.02 4.17
CA CYS A 126 -11.51 3.86 4.99
C CYS A 126 -10.17 3.14 5.24
N PRO A 127 -9.25 3.12 4.26
CA PRO A 127 -7.95 2.51 4.44
C PRO A 127 -7.15 3.24 5.53
N MET A 128 -6.48 2.46 6.39
CA MET A 128 -5.76 2.95 7.56
C MET A 128 -4.36 2.35 7.63
N VAL A 129 -3.35 3.16 7.39
CA VAL A 129 -1.95 2.78 7.63
C VAL A 129 -1.53 3.27 9.02
N ASP A 130 -0.90 2.39 9.81
CA ASP A 130 -0.50 2.71 11.18
C ASP A 130 0.52 3.86 11.22
N ALA A 131 0.17 4.95 11.93
CA ALA A 131 1.03 6.11 12.18
C ALA A 131 1.54 6.18 13.62
N ARG A 132 1.46 5.04 14.35
CA ARG A 132 1.79 4.83 15.77
C ARG A 132 0.78 5.47 16.73
N ARG A 133 0.73 4.96 17.98
CA ARG A 133 -0.27 5.36 18.99
C ARG A 133 -1.68 5.21 18.41
N MET A 134 -2.60 6.12 18.77
CA MET A 134 -3.98 6.16 18.21
C MET A 134 -4.07 7.06 16.97
N GLU A 135 -3.04 7.06 16.13
CA GLU A 135 -3.03 7.83 14.90
C GLU A 135 -2.84 6.91 13.70
N VAL A 136 -3.55 7.19 12.62
CA VAL A 136 -3.46 6.49 11.34
C VAL A 136 -3.28 7.49 10.21
N TYR A 137 -2.71 7.06 9.10
CA TYR A 137 -2.85 7.74 7.82
C TYR A 137 -4.05 7.16 7.11
N THR A 138 -4.99 8.01 6.70
CA THR A 138 -6.26 7.58 6.14
C THR A 138 -6.82 8.55 5.11
N ALA A 139 -7.76 8.08 4.33
CA ALA A 139 -8.66 8.84 3.48
C ALA A 139 -9.98 8.07 3.37
N VAL A 140 -11.02 8.72 2.89
CA VAL A 140 -12.32 8.10 2.61
C VAL A 140 -12.44 7.87 1.11
N PHE A 141 -12.87 6.67 0.74
CA PHE A 141 -13.19 6.30 -0.63
C PHE A 141 -14.66 5.92 -0.71
N GLU A 142 -15.32 6.41 -1.74
CA GLU A 142 -16.70 6.09 -2.09
C GLU A 142 -16.74 5.59 -3.53
N ASN A 143 -17.32 4.43 -3.76
CA ASN A 143 -17.39 3.80 -5.10
C ASN A 143 -16.02 3.72 -5.80
N GLY A 144 -14.96 3.42 -5.04
CA GLY A 144 -13.59 3.32 -5.55
C GLY A 144 -12.91 4.66 -5.88
N VAL A 145 -13.55 5.78 -5.54
CA VAL A 145 -12.99 7.13 -5.74
C VAL A 145 -12.65 7.74 -4.38
N GLN A 146 -11.43 8.23 -4.25
CA GLN A 146 -11.02 8.98 -3.05
C GLN A 146 -11.77 10.30 -2.96
N THR A 147 -12.51 10.52 -1.85
CA THR A 147 -13.35 11.71 -1.61
C THR A 147 -12.74 12.69 -0.63
N THR A 148 -11.79 12.25 0.19
CA THR A 148 -11.06 13.14 1.12
C THR A 148 -9.55 13.08 0.84
N GLU A 149 -8.82 14.12 1.23
CA GLU A 149 -7.37 14.12 1.14
C GLU A 149 -6.75 13.09 2.10
N THR A 150 -5.66 12.46 1.66
CA THR A 150 -4.87 11.59 2.53
C THR A 150 -4.20 12.41 3.63
N ALA A 151 -4.53 12.12 4.88
CA ALA A 151 -4.04 12.87 6.04
C ALA A 151 -3.77 11.98 7.26
N PRO A 152 -2.92 12.42 8.21
CA PRO A 152 -2.85 11.80 9.52
C PRO A 152 -4.11 12.15 10.34
N ALA A 153 -4.70 11.14 11.00
CA ALA A 153 -5.87 11.29 11.83
C ALA A 153 -5.64 10.64 13.21
N ILE A 154 -5.85 11.40 14.27
CA ILE A 154 -5.91 10.85 15.63
C ILE A 154 -7.31 10.30 15.84
N ILE A 155 -7.40 9.00 16.14
CA ILE A 155 -8.68 8.30 16.23
C ILE A 155 -9.22 8.35 17.66
N ASP A 156 -10.48 8.77 17.77
CA ASP A 156 -11.28 8.78 18.96
C ASP A 156 -12.69 8.20 18.73
N GLU A 157 -13.53 8.20 19.74
CA GLU A 157 -14.90 7.66 19.70
C GLU A 157 -15.84 8.37 18.73
N ASN A 158 -15.53 9.61 18.34
CA ASN A 158 -16.34 10.42 17.42
C ASN A 158 -15.78 10.42 15.98
N SER A 159 -14.63 9.78 15.79
CA SER A 159 -14.00 9.73 14.48
C SER A 159 -14.90 9.04 13.45
N PHE A 160 -15.02 9.64 12.27
CA PHE A 160 -15.87 9.18 11.16
C PHE A 160 -17.38 9.16 11.44
N SER A 161 -17.88 9.80 12.51
CA SER A 161 -19.32 9.83 12.84
C SER A 161 -20.19 10.23 11.65
N ASP A 162 -19.77 11.25 10.90
CA ASP A 162 -20.54 11.79 9.78
C ASP A 162 -20.83 10.78 8.68
N ILE A 163 -19.85 9.92 8.34
CA ILE A 163 -20.04 8.86 7.32
C ILE A 163 -20.65 7.59 7.92
N LEU A 164 -20.37 7.30 9.18
CA LEU A 164 -20.97 6.16 9.89
C LEU A 164 -22.48 6.29 10.06
N GLU A 165 -22.99 7.53 10.20
CA GLU A 165 -24.41 7.81 10.22
C GLU A 165 -25.08 7.63 8.84
N GLN A 166 -24.31 7.71 7.75
CA GLN A 166 -24.82 7.61 6.38
C GLN A 166 -24.89 6.16 5.88
N GLY A 167 -23.99 5.29 6.34
CA GLY A 167 -23.95 3.90 5.86
C GLY A 167 -22.79 3.07 6.42
N PRO A 168 -22.63 1.84 5.90
CA PRO A 168 -21.55 0.97 6.30
C PRO A 168 -20.18 1.58 5.96
N CYS A 169 -19.24 1.48 6.91
CA CYS A 169 -17.86 1.92 6.73
C CYS A 169 -16.93 0.74 6.99
N LEU A 170 -16.12 0.41 6.01
CA LEU A 170 -15.09 -0.62 6.12
C LEU A 170 -13.73 0.02 6.38
N PHE A 171 -13.24 -0.14 7.60
CA PHE A 171 -11.91 0.27 8.04
C PHE A 171 -10.92 -0.86 7.78
N ILE A 172 -9.95 -0.63 6.90
CA ILE A 172 -9.04 -1.66 6.39
C ILE A 172 -7.58 -1.23 6.51
N GLY A 173 -6.71 -2.16 6.84
CA GLY A 173 -5.28 -1.90 6.91
C GLY A 173 -4.66 -2.29 8.24
N ASP A 174 -3.34 -2.10 8.36
CA ASP A 174 -2.57 -2.41 9.56
C ASP A 174 -2.89 -1.47 10.74
N GLY A 175 -3.46 -0.29 10.45
CA GLY A 175 -3.99 0.64 11.46
C GLY A 175 -5.42 0.33 11.92
N ALA A 176 -6.19 -0.52 11.22
CA ALA A 176 -7.60 -0.72 11.49
C ALA A 176 -7.86 -1.44 12.82
N GLY A 177 -7.05 -2.46 13.15
CA GLY A 177 -7.27 -3.28 14.33
C GLY A 177 -7.28 -2.49 15.64
N LYS A 178 -6.36 -1.52 15.83
CA LYS A 178 -6.33 -0.67 17.02
C LYS A 178 -7.53 0.29 17.11
N CYS A 179 -8.12 0.65 15.96
CA CYS A 179 -9.27 1.56 15.90
C CYS A 179 -10.58 0.86 16.28
N ALA A 180 -10.66 -0.46 16.11
CA ALA A 180 -11.83 -1.26 16.46
C ALA A 180 -12.21 -1.21 17.95
N ASP A 181 -11.24 -0.93 18.83
CA ASP A 181 -11.49 -0.76 20.26
C ASP A 181 -12.10 0.60 20.62
N VAL A 182 -11.96 1.58 19.76
CA VAL A 182 -12.35 2.97 19.99
C VAL A 182 -13.62 3.35 19.24
N ILE A 183 -13.68 3.04 17.94
CA ILE A 183 -14.88 3.34 17.12
C ILE A 183 -15.90 2.22 17.34
N LYS A 184 -16.96 2.50 18.10
CA LYS A 184 -18.04 1.56 18.42
C LYS A 184 -19.34 2.01 17.75
N HIS A 185 -19.53 1.62 16.49
CA HIS A 185 -20.73 1.96 15.73
C HIS A 185 -21.26 0.72 14.99
N PRO A 186 -22.60 0.52 14.88
CA PRO A 186 -23.16 -0.64 14.19
C PRO A 186 -22.80 -0.74 12.71
N ASN A 187 -22.50 0.38 12.07
CA ASN A 187 -22.08 0.46 10.67
C ASN A 187 -20.57 0.31 10.47
N ALA A 188 -19.77 0.19 11.55
CA ALA A 188 -18.33 0.02 11.45
C ALA A 188 -17.96 -1.46 11.25
N ARG A 189 -17.16 -1.74 10.24
CA ARG A 189 -16.53 -3.04 9.97
C ARG A 189 -15.02 -2.86 9.95
N PHE A 190 -14.27 -3.81 10.49
CA PHE A 190 -12.82 -3.72 10.58
C PHE A 190 -12.17 -4.95 9.98
N CYS A 191 -11.21 -4.74 9.09
CA CYS A 191 -10.38 -5.79 8.52
C CYS A 191 -8.91 -5.40 8.64
N GLN A 192 -8.14 -6.21 9.35
CA GLN A 192 -6.70 -6.02 9.45
C GLN A 192 -6.01 -6.70 8.26
N CYS A 193 -5.40 -5.90 7.43
CA CYS A 193 -4.63 -6.34 6.28
C CYS A 193 -3.44 -5.39 6.04
N TRP A 194 -2.65 -5.66 5.02
CA TRP A 194 -1.49 -4.85 4.66
C TRP A 194 -1.52 -4.53 3.17
N PRO A 195 -1.03 -3.36 2.75
CA PRO A 195 -0.83 -3.10 1.34
C PRO A 195 0.16 -4.12 0.76
N LYS A 196 -0.15 -4.65 -0.41
CA LYS A 196 0.62 -5.72 -1.07
C LYS A 196 0.97 -5.32 -2.49
N ALA A 197 2.08 -5.87 -3.01
CA ALA A 197 2.47 -5.62 -4.39
C ALA A 197 1.47 -6.20 -5.40
N SER A 198 0.77 -7.30 -5.08
CA SER A 198 -0.33 -7.84 -5.89
C SER A 198 -1.49 -6.84 -6.04
N ALA A 199 -1.87 -6.17 -4.99
CA ALA A 199 -2.94 -5.17 -5.00
C ALA A 199 -2.54 -3.87 -5.73
N MET A 200 -1.27 -3.70 -6.08
CA MET A 200 -0.82 -2.56 -6.90
C MET A 200 -1.02 -2.79 -8.41
N LEU A 201 -1.36 -3.99 -8.86
CA LEU A 201 -1.37 -4.35 -10.28
C LEU A 201 -2.37 -3.51 -11.09
N ALA A 202 -3.62 -3.41 -10.63
CA ALA A 202 -4.65 -2.62 -11.30
C ALA A 202 -4.31 -1.12 -11.35
N PRO A 203 -3.97 -0.44 -10.24
CA PRO A 203 -3.58 0.97 -10.27
C PRO A 203 -2.28 1.22 -11.05
N ALA A 204 -1.30 0.31 -11.01
CA ALA A 204 -0.08 0.43 -11.79
C ALA A 204 -0.34 0.30 -13.29
N MET A 205 -1.14 -0.68 -13.70
CA MET A 205 -1.52 -0.85 -15.12
C MET A 205 -2.33 0.34 -15.65
N LYS A 206 -3.23 0.89 -14.83
CA LYS A 206 -3.96 2.12 -15.18
C LYS A 206 -2.99 3.28 -15.39
N ALA A 207 -2.07 3.50 -14.45
CA ALA A 207 -1.06 4.57 -14.56
C ALA A 207 -0.16 4.38 -15.79
N TYR A 208 0.25 3.13 -16.09
CA TYR A 208 1.04 2.81 -17.27
C TYR A 208 0.33 3.17 -18.58
N LYS A 209 -0.94 2.77 -18.72
CA LYS A 209 -1.78 3.09 -19.90
C LYS A 209 -2.00 4.59 -20.07
N GLU A 210 -2.16 5.31 -18.97
CA GLU A 210 -2.33 6.77 -18.92
C GLU A 210 -1.00 7.53 -19.03
N LYS A 211 0.15 6.82 -19.08
CA LYS A 211 1.51 7.37 -19.08
C LYS A 211 1.79 8.32 -17.90
N ARG A 212 1.18 8.01 -16.74
CA ARG A 212 1.45 8.73 -15.49
C ARG A 212 2.70 8.16 -14.84
N PHE A 213 3.85 8.71 -15.23
CA PHE A 213 5.17 8.30 -14.79
C PHE A 213 5.79 9.36 -13.89
N GLU A 214 6.59 8.91 -12.94
CA GLU A 214 7.34 9.77 -12.05
C GLU A 214 8.72 10.09 -12.62
N ASP A 215 9.24 11.26 -12.28
CA ASP A 215 10.63 11.59 -12.58
C ASP A 215 11.57 10.78 -11.70
N VAL A 216 12.31 9.86 -12.31
CA VAL A 216 13.20 8.94 -11.58
C VAL A 216 14.26 9.69 -10.74
N ALA A 217 14.71 10.88 -11.17
CA ALA A 217 15.71 11.65 -10.45
C ALA A 217 15.12 12.34 -9.21
N TYR A 218 13.92 12.93 -9.36
CA TYR A 218 13.33 13.83 -8.35
C TYR A 218 12.20 13.21 -7.54
N PHE A 219 11.68 12.03 -7.92
CA PHE A 219 10.62 11.38 -7.17
C PHE A 219 11.04 11.09 -5.71
N GLU A 220 10.16 11.46 -4.78
CA GLU A 220 10.28 11.17 -3.34
C GLU A 220 9.01 10.49 -2.83
N PRO A 221 9.12 9.63 -1.79
CA PRO A 221 7.95 9.07 -1.11
C PRO A 221 7.04 10.17 -0.55
N PHE A 222 5.77 9.85 -0.42
CA PHE A 222 4.78 10.75 0.16
C PHE A 222 4.92 10.78 1.69
N TYR A 223 5.73 11.71 2.19
CA TYR A 223 5.96 11.90 3.62
C TYR A 223 4.91 12.85 4.21
N LEU A 224 3.95 12.32 4.98
CA LEU A 224 2.94 13.12 5.67
C LEU A 224 3.43 13.71 7.00
N LYS A 225 4.56 13.23 7.51
CA LYS A 225 5.19 13.73 8.73
C LYS A 225 6.66 13.95 8.52
N GLU A 226 7.19 15.00 9.14
CA GLU A 226 8.63 15.19 9.24
C GLU A 226 9.28 14.06 10.05
N PHE A 227 10.49 13.69 9.69
CA PHE A 227 11.25 12.70 10.42
C PHE A 227 11.65 13.24 11.81
N VAL A 228 11.05 12.70 12.86
CA VAL A 228 11.48 12.98 14.25
C VAL A 228 12.48 11.93 14.68
N ALA A 229 13.76 12.31 14.75
CA ALA A 229 14.81 11.44 15.25
C ALA A 229 14.56 11.09 16.73
N THR A 230 14.43 9.80 17.02
CA THR A 230 14.35 9.32 18.41
C THR A 230 15.74 9.41 19.03
N VAL A 231 15.93 10.30 20.01
CA VAL A 231 17.16 10.36 20.79
C VAL A 231 17.26 9.07 21.62
N SER A 232 18.28 8.28 21.37
CA SER A 232 18.54 7.07 22.15
C SER A 232 18.70 7.41 23.63
N LYS A 233 17.84 6.85 24.49
CA LYS A 233 17.97 6.96 25.96
C LYS A 233 19.06 6.04 26.54
N LYS A 234 19.74 5.24 25.74
CA LYS A 234 20.89 4.45 26.20
C LYS A 234 22.05 5.40 26.40
N LYS A 235 22.38 5.68 27.66
CA LYS A 235 23.72 6.21 28.03
C LYS A 235 24.74 5.19 27.55
N LEU A 236 25.68 5.63 26.74
CA LEU A 236 26.86 4.87 26.28
C LEU A 236 27.92 4.82 27.39
N TRP A 237 27.52 4.37 28.58
CA TRP A 237 28.43 4.00 29.70
C TRP A 237 27.64 3.26 30.76
#